data_58d4d8a23f4b7aa5b12235bc371cb269
#
_entry.id   58d4d8a23f4b7aa5b12235bc371cb269
#
_cell.length_a   1.000
_cell.length_b   1.000
_cell.length_c   1.000
_cell.angle_alpha   90.00
_cell.angle_beta   90.00
_cell.angle_gamma   90.00
#
_symmetry.space_group_name_H-M   'P 1'
#
loop_
_entity.id
_entity.type
_entity.pdbx_description
1 polymer ?
#
loop_
_entity_poly.entity_id
_entity_poly.type
_entity_poly.pdbx_seq_one_letter_code
_entity_poly.pdbx_strand_id
1 'polypeptide(L)'
;KISKQVFILGMVSLFTDIASEMLYPVTPIFLTVVLGSSMAVVGLIEGIAEVTSGLLKGYFGNLSDKLGKRSIFVVFGYGISALAKSLPGIFQNIPVVLTSRVSDRIGKGIRTAPRDALLASYSNGNSGAVFGFHRALDTWGAAIGPVLALALLNFYPNNFQLIFLAAFVPSVIAVVFTLFVKDNDASSNEKSKKNYLEFWKSAPNQYKQVLVLITIFSLVNSSDVFLILKSQNITQSSSLAIFGYVFYN
;
A
#
# COMPACT_ATOMS: atom_id res chain seq x y z
N LYS A 1 -14.39 -22.73 -5.76
CA LYS A 1 -13.31 -22.96 -4.76
C LYS A 1 -12.21 -21.95 -5.01
N ILE A 2 -11.68 -21.35 -3.95
CA ILE A 2 -10.49 -20.46 -4.01
C ILE A 2 -9.26 -21.33 -4.33
N SER A 3 -8.49 -20.94 -5.34
CA SER A 3 -7.26 -21.66 -5.71
C SER A 3 -6.15 -21.41 -4.68
N LYS A 4 -5.18 -22.36 -4.59
CA LYS A 4 -4.02 -22.22 -3.68
C LYS A 4 -3.25 -20.92 -3.94
N GLN A 5 -3.11 -20.50 -5.19
CA GLN A 5 -2.39 -19.26 -5.55
C GLN A 5 -3.14 -18.00 -5.10
N VAL A 6 -4.46 -17.98 -5.23
CA VAL A 6 -5.31 -16.89 -4.71
C VAL A 6 -5.21 -16.80 -3.19
N PHE A 7 -5.20 -17.95 -2.48
CA PHE A 7 -5.00 -17.98 -1.04
C PHE A 7 -3.63 -17.40 -0.65
N ILE A 8 -2.54 -17.82 -1.33
CA ILE A 8 -1.19 -17.29 -1.08
C ILE A 8 -1.16 -15.77 -1.30
N LEU A 9 -1.69 -15.27 -2.42
CA LEU A 9 -1.76 -13.83 -2.70
C LEU A 9 -2.59 -13.07 -1.67
N GLY A 10 -3.66 -13.67 -1.16
CA GLY A 10 -4.44 -13.12 -0.07
C GLY A 10 -3.66 -13.02 1.24
N MET A 11 -2.88 -14.06 1.59
CA MET A 11 -2.00 -14.02 2.77
C MET A 11 -0.88 -12.97 2.63
N VAL A 12 -0.31 -12.83 1.44
CA VAL A 12 0.65 -11.75 1.15
C VAL A 12 0.03 -10.38 1.44
N SER A 13 -1.20 -10.17 0.99
CA SER A 13 -1.92 -8.92 1.20
C SER A 13 -2.23 -8.68 2.67
N LEU A 14 -2.80 -9.68 3.36
CA LEU A 14 -3.08 -9.62 4.79
C LEU A 14 -1.88 -9.14 5.61
N PHE A 15 -0.74 -9.84 5.48
CA PHE A 15 0.44 -9.50 6.27
C PHE A 15 1.08 -8.17 5.87
N THR A 16 1.01 -7.82 4.59
CA THR A 16 1.49 -6.51 4.13
C THR A 16 0.64 -5.38 4.67
N ASP A 17 -0.69 -5.56 4.70
CA ASP A 17 -1.61 -4.54 5.19
C ASP A 17 -1.56 -4.44 6.71
N ILE A 18 -1.37 -5.54 7.46
CA ILE A 18 -1.02 -5.46 8.89
C ILE A 18 0.19 -4.53 9.08
N ALA A 19 1.29 -4.75 8.34
CA ALA A 19 2.49 -3.94 8.49
C ALA A 19 2.28 -2.48 8.08
N SER A 20 1.59 -2.23 6.96
CA SER A 20 1.35 -0.88 6.43
C SER A 20 0.43 -0.09 7.34
N GLU A 21 -0.63 -0.71 7.82
CA GLU A 21 -1.65 -0.07 8.63
C GLU A 21 -1.23 0.08 10.10
N MET A 22 -0.27 -0.73 10.60
CA MET A 22 0.45 -0.40 11.84
C MET A 22 1.15 0.95 11.74
N LEU A 23 1.75 1.25 10.59
CA LEU A 23 2.58 2.45 10.40
C LEU A 23 1.80 3.66 9.90
N TYR A 24 0.66 3.46 9.25
CA TYR A 24 -0.09 4.56 8.64
C TYR A 24 -0.50 5.65 9.64
N PRO A 25 -1.14 5.35 10.78
CA PRO A 25 -1.47 6.37 11.78
C PRO A 25 -0.25 6.83 12.59
N VAL A 26 0.78 6.00 12.70
CA VAL A 26 1.97 6.27 13.51
C VAL A 26 2.93 7.25 12.84
N THR A 27 3.14 7.11 11.52
CA THR A 27 4.13 7.90 10.77
C THR A 27 3.90 9.42 10.86
N PRO A 28 2.68 9.96 10.66
CA PRO A 28 2.45 11.40 10.76
C PRO A 28 2.63 11.93 12.19
N ILE A 29 2.24 11.14 13.21
CA ILE A 29 2.45 11.48 14.62
C ILE A 29 3.95 11.48 14.93
N PHE A 30 4.69 10.47 14.49
CA PHE A 30 6.14 10.39 14.65
C PHE A 30 6.85 11.59 14.01
N LEU A 31 6.46 11.99 12.79
CA LEU A 31 7.01 13.16 12.12
C LEU A 31 6.75 14.46 12.90
N THR A 32 5.55 14.66 13.43
CA THR A 32 5.17 15.92 14.06
C THR A 32 5.57 15.97 15.54
N VAL A 33 5.32 14.92 16.31
CA VAL A 33 5.53 14.90 17.76
C VAL A 33 6.97 14.57 18.12
N VAL A 34 7.59 13.59 17.43
CA VAL A 34 8.96 13.15 17.76
C VAL A 34 10.00 13.95 16.99
N LEU A 35 9.82 14.12 15.67
CA LEU A 35 10.79 14.82 14.82
C LEU A 35 10.52 16.32 14.68
N GLY A 36 9.46 16.86 15.28
CA GLY A 36 9.12 18.28 15.24
C GLY A 36 8.80 18.84 13.85
N SER A 37 8.40 17.99 12.90
CA SER A 37 8.08 18.41 11.54
C SER A 37 6.80 19.21 11.47
N SER A 38 6.73 20.16 10.53
CA SER A 38 5.48 20.84 10.20
C SER A 38 4.50 19.93 9.43
N MET A 39 3.21 20.23 9.50
CA MET A 39 2.19 19.55 8.69
C MET A 39 2.45 19.67 7.18
N ALA A 40 3.08 20.77 6.74
CA ALA A 40 3.47 20.95 5.34
C ALA A 40 4.51 19.90 4.89
N VAL A 41 5.48 19.56 5.74
CA VAL A 41 6.47 18.51 5.47
C VAL A 41 5.80 17.15 5.39
N VAL A 42 4.84 16.86 6.28
CA VAL A 42 4.04 15.60 6.22
C VAL A 42 3.29 15.53 4.90
N GLY A 43 2.60 16.60 4.51
CA GLY A 43 1.86 16.66 3.24
C GLY A 43 2.77 16.49 2.02
N LEU A 44 3.97 17.08 2.04
CA LEU A 44 4.96 16.93 0.98
C LEU A 44 5.45 15.47 0.85
N ILE A 45 5.76 14.82 1.98
CA ILE A 45 6.19 13.40 2.01
C ILE A 45 5.11 12.49 1.44
N GLU A 46 3.86 12.63 1.92
CA GLU A 46 2.74 11.82 1.43
C GLU A 46 2.42 12.10 -0.04
N GLY A 47 2.44 13.37 -0.47
CA GLY A 47 2.21 13.76 -1.85
C GLY A 47 3.23 13.15 -2.82
N ILE A 48 4.54 13.26 -2.51
CA ILE A 48 5.61 12.63 -3.31
C ILE A 48 5.42 11.11 -3.35
N ALA A 49 5.11 10.49 -2.21
CA ALA A 49 4.92 9.07 -2.10
C ALA A 49 3.74 8.57 -2.97
N GLU A 50 2.57 9.22 -2.91
CA GLU A 50 1.40 8.83 -3.70
C GLU A 50 1.60 9.04 -5.20
N VAL A 51 2.18 10.16 -5.63
CA VAL A 51 2.51 10.39 -7.06
C VAL A 51 3.45 9.30 -7.57
N THR A 52 4.46 8.93 -6.78
CA THR A 52 5.41 7.86 -7.13
C THR A 52 4.68 6.54 -7.37
N SER A 53 3.79 6.13 -6.46
CA SER A 53 3.02 4.89 -6.59
C SER A 53 2.12 4.92 -7.84
N GLY A 54 1.42 6.03 -8.08
CA GLY A 54 0.51 6.18 -9.21
C GLY A 54 1.21 6.04 -10.57
N LEU A 55 2.33 6.73 -10.75
CA LEU A 55 3.10 6.69 -11.99
C LEU A 55 3.70 5.30 -12.26
N LEU A 56 4.29 4.69 -11.23
CA LEU A 56 4.95 3.40 -11.38
C LEU A 56 3.98 2.25 -11.60
N LYS A 57 2.77 2.30 -11.06
CA LYS A 57 1.74 1.26 -11.24
C LYS A 57 1.42 1.00 -12.71
N GLY A 58 1.23 2.07 -13.50
CA GLY A 58 0.97 1.95 -14.94
C GLY A 58 2.18 1.41 -15.72
N TYR A 59 3.38 1.92 -15.40
CA TYR A 59 4.62 1.51 -16.05
C TYR A 59 4.93 0.02 -15.81
N PHE A 60 4.95 -0.42 -14.56
CA PHE A 60 5.28 -1.81 -14.21
C PHE A 60 4.16 -2.80 -14.57
N GLY A 61 2.90 -2.35 -14.61
CA GLY A 61 1.81 -3.15 -15.18
C GLY A 61 2.10 -3.54 -16.63
N ASN A 62 2.38 -2.55 -17.47
CA ASN A 62 2.72 -2.80 -18.89
C ASN A 62 4.00 -3.64 -19.05
N LEU A 63 5.03 -3.36 -18.22
CA LEU A 63 6.29 -4.10 -18.28
C LEU A 63 6.10 -5.57 -17.91
N SER A 64 5.33 -5.86 -16.86
CA SER A 64 5.04 -7.23 -16.45
C SER A 64 4.24 -8.02 -17.47
N ASP A 65 3.31 -7.37 -18.15
CA ASP A 65 2.53 -7.99 -19.23
C ASP A 65 3.41 -8.30 -20.46
N LYS A 66 4.35 -7.41 -20.80
CA LYS A 66 5.32 -7.65 -21.87
C LYS A 66 6.26 -8.82 -21.59
N LEU A 67 6.73 -8.95 -20.35
CA LEU A 67 7.67 -9.98 -19.92
C LEU A 67 6.99 -11.33 -19.63
N GLY A 68 5.68 -11.34 -19.36
CA GLY A 68 4.93 -12.53 -19.00
C GLY A 68 5.31 -13.13 -17.63
N LYS A 69 6.15 -12.44 -16.83
CA LYS A 69 6.68 -12.89 -15.53
C LYS A 69 6.21 -11.95 -14.42
N ARG A 70 4.97 -12.10 -14.00
CA ARG A 70 4.34 -11.22 -13.01
C ARG A 70 4.80 -11.48 -11.58
N SER A 71 5.09 -12.74 -11.24
CA SER A 71 5.54 -13.16 -9.91
C SER A 71 6.82 -12.45 -9.46
N ILE A 72 7.77 -12.20 -10.37
CA ILE A 72 9.01 -11.49 -10.07
C ILE A 72 8.72 -10.07 -9.57
N PHE A 73 7.82 -9.34 -10.22
CA PHE A 73 7.44 -7.98 -9.81
C PHE A 73 6.75 -7.98 -8.45
N VAL A 74 5.98 -9.03 -8.15
CA VAL A 74 5.35 -9.23 -6.84
C VAL A 74 6.43 -9.40 -5.78
N VAL A 75 7.39 -10.32 -5.95
CA VAL A 75 8.48 -10.56 -4.99
C VAL A 75 9.30 -9.29 -4.75
N PHE A 76 9.78 -8.64 -5.81
CA PHE A 76 10.59 -7.42 -5.69
C PHE A 76 9.82 -6.28 -5.04
N GLY A 77 8.57 -6.05 -5.45
CA GLY A 77 7.76 -4.97 -4.91
C GLY A 77 7.48 -5.12 -3.41
N TYR A 78 7.15 -6.33 -2.96
CA TYR A 78 6.97 -6.60 -1.53
C TYR A 78 8.29 -6.58 -0.75
N GLY A 79 9.38 -7.07 -1.34
CA GLY A 79 10.72 -7.02 -0.74
C GLY A 79 11.19 -5.59 -0.47
N ILE A 80 11.09 -4.70 -1.45
CA ILE A 80 11.44 -3.28 -1.29
C ILE A 80 10.58 -2.63 -0.19
N SER A 81 9.26 -2.89 -0.20
CA SER A 81 8.34 -2.37 0.83
C SER A 81 8.69 -2.87 2.23
N ALA A 82 9.06 -4.14 2.38
CA ALA A 82 9.39 -4.73 3.67
C ALA A 82 10.63 -4.08 4.29
N LEU A 83 11.70 -3.91 3.50
CA LEU A 83 12.93 -3.26 3.95
C LEU A 83 12.69 -1.77 4.27
N ALA A 84 11.94 -1.09 3.42
CA ALA A 84 11.68 0.34 3.59
C ALA A 84 10.96 0.67 4.90
N LYS A 85 9.95 -0.12 5.30
CA LYS A 85 9.10 0.14 6.46
C LYS A 85 9.83 0.17 7.79
N SER A 86 10.92 -0.58 7.95
CA SER A 86 11.70 -0.64 9.20
C SER A 86 12.73 0.48 9.35
N LEU A 87 13.06 1.19 8.27
CA LEU A 87 14.13 2.21 8.29
C LEU A 87 13.92 3.32 9.35
N PRO A 88 12.72 3.90 9.55
CA PRO A 88 12.52 4.91 10.57
C PRO A 88 12.68 4.39 12.01
N GLY A 89 12.55 3.07 12.22
CA GLY A 89 12.84 2.42 13.50
C GLY A 89 14.34 2.34 13.81
N ILE A 90 15.20 2.39 12.79
CA ILE A 90 16.65 2.35 12.95
C ILE A 90 17.22 3.78 12.99
N PHE A 91 16.76 4.65 12.11
CA PHE A 91 17.26 6.02 11.96
C PHE A 91 16.13 7.02 12.07
N GLN A 92 16.12 7.82 13.13
CA GLN A 92 15.07 8.77 13.48
C GLN A 92 15.36 10.16 12.88
N ASN A 93 15.15 10.33 11.59
CA ASN A 93 15.26 11.64 10.94
C ASN A 93 14.30 11.75 9.75
N ILE A 94 13.96 12.99 9.40
CA ILE A 94 12.99 13.29 8.33
C ILE A 94 13.41 12.71 6.96
N PRO A 95 14.68 12.84 6.51
CA PRO A 95 15.12 12.24 5.25
C PRO A 95 14.91 10.72 5.18
N VAL A 96 15.13 10.01 6.29
CA VAL A 96 14.90 8.55 6.34
C VAL A 96 13.42 8.23 6.26
N VAL A 97 12.55 8.99 6.93
CA VAL A 97 11.09 8.79 6.80
C VAL A 97 10.64 9.05 5.36
N LEU A 98 11.12 10.12 4.72
CA LEU A 98 10.84 10.39 3.29
C LEU A 98 11.30 9.21 2.42
N THR A 99 12.54 8.77 2.56
CA THR A 99 13.11 7.65 1.79
C THR A 99 12.30 6.37 2.01
N SER A 100 11.96 6.07 3.26
CA SER A 100 11.12 4.92 3.64
C SER A 100 9.75 4.98 2.94
N ARG A 101 9.05 6.10 3.04
CA ARG A 101 7.72 6.28 2.42
C ARG A 101 7.77 6.17 0.90
N VAL A 102 8.73 6.85 0.27
CA VAL A 102 8.89 6.79 -1.20
C VAL A 102 9.27 5.38 -1.65
N SER A 103 10.20 4.71 -0.97
CA SER A 103 10.60 3.33 -1.29
C SER A 103 9.45 2.34 -1.11
N ASP A 104 8.65 2.46 -0.05
CA ASP A 104 7.45 1.64 0.14
C ASP A 104 6.44 1.86 -1.02
N ARG A 105 6.26 3.11 -1.45
CA ARG A 105 5.38 3.44 -2.58
C ARG A 105 5.93 2.99 -3.94
N ILE A 106 7.25 3.00 -4.12
CA ILE A 106 7.91 2.34 -5.27
C ILE A 106 7.56 0.85 -5.28
N GLY A 107 7.76 0.16 -4.16
CA GLY A 107 7.38 -1.24 -4.02
C GLY A 107 5.90 -1.49 -4.33
N LYS A 108 4.99 -0.64 -3.84
CA LYS A 108 3.55 -0.69 -4.14
C LYS A 108 3.28 -0.50 -5.63
N GLY A 109 3.93 0.47 -6.28
CA GLY A 109 3.81 0.72 -7.72
C GLY A 109 4.26 -0.47 -8.57
N ILE A 110 5.37 -1.13 -8.17
CA ILE A 110 5.91 -2.30 -8.87
C ILE A 110 4.96 -3.49 -8.79
N ARG A 111 4.38 -3.78 -7.61
CA ARG A 111 3.64 -5.03 -7.37
C ARG A 111 2.15 -4.99 -7.69
N THR A 112 1.48 -3.83 -7.60
CA THR A 112 0.01 -3.78 -7.56
C THR A 112 -0.61 -4.30 -8.87
N ALA A 113 -0.24 -3.77 -10.03
CA ALA A 113 -0.82 -4.20 -11.29
C ALA A 113 -0.44 -5.66 -11.65
N PRO A 114 0.82 -6.11 -11.48
CA PRO A 114 1.18 -7.53 -11.68
C PRO A 114 0.42 -8.49 -10.76
N ARG A 115 0.22 -8.12 -9.47
CA ARG A 115 -0.57 -8.91 -8.52
C ARG A 115 -2.02 -9.04 -8.95
N ASP A 116 -2.65 -7.94 -9.32
CA ASP A 116 -4.05 -7.94 -9.75
C ASP A 116 -4.24 -8.75 -11.03
N ALA A 117 -3.28 -8.69 -11.96
CA ALA A 117 -3.27 -9.51 -13.16
C ALA A 117 -3.09 -11.02 -12.85
N LEU A 118 -2.28 -11.38 -11.83
CA LEU A 118 -2.19 -12.75 -11.34
C LEU A 118 -3.52 -13.23 -10.74
N LEU A 119 -4.15 -12.44 -9.87
CA LEU A 119 -5.46 -12.75 -9.30
C LEU A 119 -6.50 -13.00 -10.41
N ALA A 120 -6.53 -12.12 -11.42
CA ALA A 120 -7.42 -12.27 -12.57
C ALA A 120 -7.15 -13.57 -13.33
N SER A 121 -5.89 -13.95 -13.55
CA SER A 121 -5.51 -15.17 -14.26
C SER A 121 -5.93 -16.45 -13.54
N TYR A 122 -6.05 -16.42 -12.22
CA TYR A 122 -6.49 -17.54 -11.40
C TYR A 122 -7.99 -17.53 -11.09
N SER A 123 -8.75 -16.58 -11.67
CA SER A 123 -10.19 -16.44 -11.36
C SER A 123 -11.08 -17.50 -11.99
N ASN A 124 -10.64 -18.14 -13.10
CA ASN A 124 -11.39 -19.15 -13.82
C ASN A 124 -12.86 -18.76 -14.09
N GLY A 125 -13.10 -17.50 -14.47
CA GLY A 125 -14.44 -16.97 -14.70
C GLY A 125 -15.19 -16.46 -13.47
N ASN A 126 -14.66 -16.64 -12.25
CA ASN A 126 -15.28 -16.15 -11.01
C ASN A 126 -14.46 -15.06 -10.34
N SER A 127 -14.24 -13.96 -11.08
CA SER A 127 -13.43 -12.82 -10.62
C SER A 127 -13.97 -12.18 -9.34
N GLY A 128 -15.31 -12.08 -9.20
CA GLY A 128 -15.93 -11.52 -8.02
C GLY A 128 -15.54 -12.23 -6.72
N ALA A 129 -15.55 -13.58 -6.72
CA ALA A 129 -15.15 -14.35 -5.54
C ALA A 129 -13.66 -14.23 -5.24
N VAL A 130 -12.80 -14.19 -6.27
CA VAL A 130 -11.34 -14.08 -6.10
C VAL A 130 -10.95 -12.73 -5.55
N PHE A 131 -11.43 -11.65 -6.17
CA PHE A 131 -11.14 -10.29 -5.70
C PHE A 131 -11.83 -9.98 -4.37
N GLY A 132 -13.04 -10.50 -4.15
CA GLY A 132 -13.76 -10.39 -2.87
C GLY A 132 -13.00 -11.06 -1.73
N PHE A 133 -12.49 -12.28 -1.94
CA PHE A 133 -11.66 -12.97 -0.96
C PHE A 133 -10.36 -12.22 -0.67
N HIS A 134 -9.68 -11.75 -1.71
CA HIS A 134 -8.46 -10.95 -1.57
C HIS A 134 -8.75 -9.66 -0.77
N ARG A 135 -9.82 -8.94 -1.11
CA ARG A 135 -10.22 -7.70 -0.42
C ARG A 135 -10.62 -7.93 1.04
N ALA A 136 -11.25 -9.07 1.33
CA ALA A 136 -11.57 -9.42 2.71
C ALA A 136 -10.29 -9.56 3.56
N LEU A 137 -9.24 -10.21 3.02
CA LEU A 137 -7.95 -10.32 3.72
C LEU A 137 -7.22 -8.98 3.84
N ASP A 138 -7.28 -8.11 2.83
CA ASP A 138 -6.81 -6.71 2.93
C ASP A 138 -7.48 -5.99 4.11
N THR A 139 -8.81 -6.04 4.17
CA THR A 139 -9.60 -5.39 5.23
C THR A 139 -9.28 -5.97 6.62
N TRP A 140 -9.09 -7.28 6.75
CA TRP A 140 -8.62 -7.87 8.00
C TRP A 140 -7.25 -7.34 8.40
N GLY A 141 -6.32 -7.23 7.45
CA GLY A 141 -5.01 -6.63 7.69
C GLY A 141 -5.11 -5.17 8.15
N ALA A 142 -5.98 -4.40 7.48
CA ALA A 142 -6.22 -3.01 7.80
C ALA A 142 -6.85 -2.80 9.19
N ALA A 143 -7.67 -3.72 9.66
CA ALA A 143 -8.22 -3.67 11.02
C ALA A 143 -7.20 -4.10 12.08
N ILE A 144 -6.44 -5.18 11.84
CA ILE A 144 -5.48 -5.72 12.81
C ILE A 144 -4.28 -4.78 13.00
N GLY A 145 -3.77 -4.19 11.92
CA GLY A 145 -2.57 -3.36 11.95
C GLY A 145 -2.62 -2.24 12.99
N PRO A 146 -3.58 -1.31 12.93
CA PRO A 146 -3.68 -0.21 13.89
C PRO A 146 -3.93 -0.67 15.33
N VAL A 147 -4.66 -1.79 15.52
CA VAL A 147 -4.85 -2.39 16.85
C VAL A 147 -3.52 -2.86 17.45
N LEU A 148 -2.67 -3.51 16.65
CA LEU A 148 -1.33 -3.90 17.09
C LEU A 148 -0.45 -2.68 17.42
N ALA A 149 -0.51 -1.63 16.61
CA ALA A 149 0.20 -0.39 16.88
C ALA A 149 -0.26 0.24 18.20
N LEU A 150 -1.57 0.29 18.44
CA LEU A 150 -2.15 0.79 19.67
C LEU A 150 -1.74 -0.04 20.88
N ALA A 151 -1.77 -1.36 20.78
CA ALA A 151 -1.34 -2.27 21.84
C ALA A 151 0.14 -2.03 22.20
N LEU A 152 1.02 -1.92 21.17
CA LEU A 152 2.45 -1.63 21.42
C LEU A 152 2.66 -0.29 22.11
N LEU A 153 1.94 0.77 21.70
CA LEU A 153 2.02 2.07 22.37
C LEU A 153 1.49 2.05 23.81
N ASN A 154 0.52 1.19 24.08
CA ASN A 154 0.00 1.05 25.45
C ASN A 154 0.99 0.34 26.38
N PHE A 155 1.67 -0.72 25.88
CA PHE A 155 2.69 -1.44 26.65
C PHE A 155 4.03 -0.71 26.71
N TYR A 156 4.38 0.05 25.67
CA TYR A 156 5.63 0.78 25.54
C TYR A 156 5.35 2.24 25.14
N PRO A 157 4.91 3.09 26.08
CA PRO A 157 4.54 4.48 25.78
C PRO A 157 5.67 5.26 25.12
N ASN A 158 5.33 6.04 24.10
CA ASN A 158 6.24 6.89 23.33
C ASN A 158 7.35 6.14 22.56
N ASN A 159 7.34 4.82 22.53
CA ASN A 159 8.35 4.04 21.77
C ASN A 159 7.88 3.77 20.34
N PHE A 160 7.85 4.82 19.52
CA PHE A 160 7.48 4.72 18.11
C PHE A 160 8.46 3.86 17.29
N GLN A 161 9.75 3.82 17.68
CA GLN A 161 10.76 2.97 17.04
C GLN A 161 10.37 1.50 17.04
N LEU A 162 9.88 1.03 18.19
CA LEU A 162 9.46 -0.37 18.33
C LEU A 162 8.36 -0.72 17.33
N ILE A 163 7.45 0.21 17.03
CA ILE A 163 6.35 -0.05 16.07
C ILE A 163 6.90 -0.21 14.65
N PHE A 164 7.84 0.66 14.23
CA PHE A 164 8.49 0.53 12.92
C PHE A 164 9.26 -0.79 12.81
N LEU A 165 9.97 -1.21 13.85
CA LEU A 165 10.69 -2.49 13.87
C LEU A 165 9.73 -3.68 13.94
N ALA A 166 8.65 -3.59 14.72
CA ALA A 166 7.64 -4.65 14.83
C ALA A 166 6.91 -4.88 13.49
N ALA A 167 6.64 -3.82 12.73
CA ALA A 167 6.03 -3.92 11.41
C ALA A 167 6.91 -4.67 10.38
N PHE A 168 8.21 -4.84 10.66
CA PHE A 168 9.10 -5.67 9.84
C PHE A 168 8.68 -7.14 9.88
N VAL A 169 8.20 -7.65 11.02
CA VAL A 169 7.83 -9.07 11.17
C VAL A 169 6.73 -9.47 10.18
N PRO A 170 5.53 -8.86 10.19
CA PRO A 170 4.52 -9.20 9.18
C PRO A 170 4.98 -8.88 7.75
N SER A 171 5.80 -7.85 7.53
CA SER A 171 6.37 -7.58 6.21
C SER A 171 7.24 -8.73 5.69
N VAL A 172 8.09 -9.31 6.53
CA VAL A 172 8.93 -10.47 6.17
C VAL A 172 8.06 -11.70 5.89
N ILE A 173 7.03 -11.96 6.72
CA ILE A 173 6.09 -13.05 6.49
C ILE A 173 5.42 -12.89 5.11
N ALA A 174 4.98 -11.68 4.76
CA ALA A 174 4.42 -11.40 3.44
C ALA A 174 5.43 -11.73 2.32
N VAL A 175 6.69 -11.32 2.45
CA VAL A 175 7.74 -11.60 1.46
C VAL A 175 7.96 -13.12 1.33
N VAL A 176 8.00 -13.87 2.42
CA VAL A 176 8.12 -15.33 2.37
C VAL A 176 6.96 -15.95 1.59
N PHE A 177 5.72 -15.50 1.81
CA PHE A 177 4.59 -15.97 1.03
C PHE A 177 4.72 -15.65 -0.47
N THR A 178 5.34 -14.52 -0.85
CA THR A 178 5.53 -14.17 -2.27
C THR A 178 6.42 -15.17 -3.01
N LEU A 179 7.34 -15.84 -2.33
CA LEU A 179 8.23 -16.84 -2.93
C LEU A 179 7.47 -18.09 -3.43
N PHE A 180 6.27 -18.31 -2.92
CA PHE A 180 5.38 -19.40 -3.36
C PHE A 180 4.39 -18.99 -4.45
N VAL A 181 4.40 -17.72 -4.86
CA VAL A 181 3.57 -17.23 -5.96
C VAL A 181 4.14 -17.70 -7.28
N LYS A 182 3.30 -18.28 -8.11
CA LYS A 182 3.66 -18.79 -9.44
C LYS A 182 2.95 -17.97 -10.52
N ASP A 183 3.58 -17.85 -11.68
CA ASP A 183 2.93 -17.33 -12.87
C ASP A 183 1.95 -18.37 -13.43
N ASN A 184 0.89 -17.90 -14.11
CA ASN A 184 -0.06 -18.75 -14.79
C ASN A 184 0.22 -18.68 -16.29
N ASP A 185 0.66 -19.79 -16.88
CA ASP A 185 1.07 -19.87 -18.29
C ASP A 185 -0.08 -19.55 -19.28
N ALA A 186 -1.33 -19.72 -18.86
CA ALA A 186 -2.50 -19.40 -19.66
C ALA A 186 -2.67 -17.90 -19.96
N SER A 187 -1.98 -17.02 -19.23
CA SER A 187 -2.14 -15.56 -19.38
C SER A 187 -1.14 -14.91 -20.35
N SER A 188 -0.19 -15.66 -20.90
CA SER A 188 0.92 -15.12 -21.72
C SER A 188 0.54 -14.76 -23.17
N ASN A 189 -0.67 -15.10 -23.62
CA ASN A 189 -1.05 -15.00 -25.05
C ASN A 189 -1.70 -13.67 -25.47
N GLU A 190 -2.08 -12.78 -24.56
CA GLU A 190 -2.56 -11.45 -24.92
C GLU A 190 -1.45 -10.40 -24.83
N LYS A 191 -0.58 -10.33 -25.81
CA LYS A 191 0.34 -9.20 -26.00
C LYS A 191 -0.48 -7.97 -26.40
N SER A 192 -1.07 -7.30 -25.42
CA SER A 192 -1.74 -6.03 -25.65
C SER A 192 -0.70 -4.97 -26.01
N LYS A 193 -0.59 -4.65 -27.29
CA LYS A 193 0.19 -3.51 -27.82
C LYS A 193 -0.57 -2.19 -27.68
N LYS A 194 -1.45 -2.02 -26.72
CA LYS A 194 -2.25 -0.78 -26.61
C LYS A 194 -1.35 0.37 -26.15
N ASN A 195 -1.13 1.32 -27.06
CA ASN A 195 -0.50 2.59 -26.75
C ASN A 195 -1.51 3.46 -25.99
N TYR A 196 -1.13 4.01 -24.84
CA TYR A 196 -2.00 4.88 -24.03
C TYR A 196 -2.52 6.10 -24.82
N LEU A 197 -1.71 6.64 -25.73
CA LEU A 197 -2.11 7.78 -26.56
C LEU A 197 -3.17 7.38 -27.60
N GLU A 198 -3.08 6.19 -28.19
CA GLU A 198 -4.08 5.67 -29.11
C GLU A 198 -5.40 5.39 -28.38
N PHE A 199 -5.31 4.79 -27.16
CA PHE A 199 -6.48 4.59 -26.32
C PHE A 199 -7.16 5.92 -25.99
N TRP A 200 -6.40 6.95 -25.57
CA TRP A 200 -6.94 8.27 -25.25
C TRP A 200 -7.66 8.91 -26.45
N LYS A 201 -7.10 8.79 -27.65
CA LYS A 201 -7.72 9.31 -28.88
C LYS A 201 -9.04 8.59 -29.20
N SER A 202 -9.09 7.28 -29.01
CA SER A 202 -10.27 6.44 -29.33
C SER A 202 -11.29 6.37 -28.20
N ALA A 203 -10.96 6.84 -27.00
CA ALA A 203 -11.84 6.75 -25.83
C ALA A 203 -13.11 7.61 -26.01
N PRO A 204 -14.30 7.11 -25.62
CA PRO A 204 -15.56 7.85 -25.66
C PRO A 204 -15.49 9.15 -24.87
N ASN A 205 -16.22 10.18 -25.32
CA ASN A 205 -16.26 11.48 -24.61
C ASN A 205 -16.76 11.36 -23.18
N GLN A 206 -17.72 10.48 -22.92
CA GLN A 206 -18.22 10.20 -21.57
C GLN A 206 -17.10 9.70 -20.63
N TYR A 207 -16.22 8.80 -21.13
CA TYR A 207 -15.07 8.34 -20.36
C TYR A 207 -14.11 9.50 -20.00
N LYS A 208 -13.82 10.38 -20.96
CA LYS A 208 -12.97 11.56 -20.76
C LYS A 208 -13.59 12.52 -19.74
N GLN A 209 -14.90 12.77 -19.83
CA GLN A 209 -15.64 13.62 -18.88
C GLN A 209 -15.59 13.06 -17.46
N VAL A 210 -15.89 11.76 -17.29
CA VAL A 210 -15.82 11.09 -15.98
C VAL A 210 -14.39 11.15 -15.42
N LEU A 211 -13.37 10.93 -16.24
CA LEU A 211 -11.99 11.02 -15.78
C LEU A 211 -11.63 12.43 -15.31
N VAL A 212 -12.05 13.47 -16.03
CA VAL A 212 -11.84 14.87 -15.61
C VAL A 212 -12.53 15.17 -14.29
N LEU A 213 -13.78 14.74 -14.12
CA LEU A 213 -14.53 14.94 -12.87
C LEU A 213 -13.87 14.22 -11.69
N ILE A 214 -13.44 12.97 -11.88
CA ILE A 214 -12.72 12.22 -10.84
C ILE A 214 -11.38 12.91 -10.50
N THR A 215 -10.68 13.43 -11.50
CA THR A 215 -9.41 14.15 -11.28
C THR A 215 -9.65 15.42 -10.46
N ILE A 216 -10.65 16.22 -10.80
CA ILE A 216 -11.02 17.42 -10.04
C ILE A 216 -11.39 17.06 -8.60
N PHE A 217 -12.23 16.03 -8.41
CA PHE A 217 -12.60 15.54 -7.09
C PHE A 217 -11.37 15.12 -6.27
N SER A 218 -10.43 14.40 -6.90
CA SER A 218 -9.21 13.93 -6.23
C SER A 218 -8.27 15.07 -5.83
N LEU A 219 -8.26 16.20 -6.57
CA LEU A 219 -7.45 17.37 -6.22
C LEU A 219 -7.98 18.09 -4.96
N VAL A 220 -9.28 18.00 -4.70
CA VAL A 220 -9.93 18.62 -3.53
C VAL A 220 -9.94 17.67 -2.33
N ASN A 221 -9.82 16.36 -2.56
CA ASN A 221 -9.85 15.37 -1.50
C ASN A 221 -8.57 15.40 -0.65
N SER A 222 -8.76 15.53 0.66
CA SER A 222 -7.65 15.57 1.62
C SER A 222 -7.21 14.16 2.01
N SER A 223 -5.92 13.99 2.36
CA SER A 223 -5.40 12.74 2.92
C SER A 223 -5.91 12.54 4.35
N ASP A 224 -6.29 11.30 4.69
CA ASP A 224 -6.71 10.88 6.04
C ASP A 224 -5.64 11.12 7.11
N VAL A 225 -4.37 11.25 6.70
CA VAL A 225 -3.24 11.64 7.56
C VAL A 225 -3.52 12.94 8.32
N PHE A 226 -4.17 13.92 7.67
CA PHE A 226 -4.51 15.19 8.33
C PHE A 226 -5.64 15.06 9.35
N LEU A 227 -6.54 14.08 9.18
CA LEU A 227 -7.57 13.77 10.19
C LEU A 227 -6.91 13.17 11.45
N ILE A 228 -5.94 12.27 11.28
CA ILE A 228 -5.17 11.70 12.38
C ILE A 228 -4.42 12.80 13.14
N LEU A 229 -3.73 13.68 12.44
CA LEU A 229 -3.01 14.81 13.05
C LEU A 229 -3.96 15.80 13.73
N LYS A 230 -5.12 16.07 13.17
CA LYS A 230 -6.15 16.91 13.80
C LYS A 230 -6.68 16.27 15.08
N SER A 231 -6.96 14.98 15.07
CA SER A 231 -7.38 14.21 16.24
C SER A 231 -6.31 14.26 17.34
N GLN A 232 -5.06 14.01 16.99
CA GLN A 232 -3.92 14.09 17.92
C GLN A 232 -3.77 15.50 18.51
N ASN A 233 -3.92 16.56 17.70
CA ASN A 233 -3.83 17.93 18.19
C ASN A 233 -4.96 18.30 19.15
N ILE A 234 -6.19 17.80 18.92
CA ILE A 234 -7.35 18.05 19.81
C ILE A 234 -7.22 17.24 21.10
N THR A 235 -6.88 15.96 21.01
CA THR A 235 -6.86 15.03 22.16
C THR A 235 -5.56 15.10 22.94
N GLN A 236 -4.50 15.70 22.40
CA GLN A 236 -3.13 15.71 22.94
C GLN A 236 -2.63 14.28 23.29
N SER A 237 -3.19 13.25 22.62
CA SER A 237 -2.90 11.85 22.87
C SER A 237 -2.74 11.08 21.56
N SER A 238 -1.54 10.54 21.34
CA SER A 238 -1.25 9.70 20.18
C SER A 238 -2.09 8.41 20.19
N SER A 239 -2.30 7.83 21.37
CA SER A 239 -3.12 6.61 21.50
C SER A 239 -4.58 6.85 21.14
N LEU A 240 -5.17 8.00 21.54
CA LEU A 240 -6.55 8.35 21.19
C LEU A 240 -6.70 8.64 19.69
N ALA A 241 -5.71 9.29 19.08
CA ALA A 241 -5.72 9.52 17.63
C ALA A 241 -5.67 8.21 16.83
N ILE A 242 -4.82 7.26 17.24
CA ILE A 242 -4.73 5.94 16.61
C ILE A 242 -6.00 5.11 16.89
N PHE A 243 -6.56 5.20 18.09
CA PHE A 243 -7.83 4.55 18.41
C PHE A 243 -8.98 5.05 17.54
N GLY A 244 -9.07 6.38 17.32
CA GLY A 244 -10.01 6.96 16.35
C GLY A 244 -9.83 6.40 14.93
N TYR A 245 -8.58 6.20 14.50
CA TYR A 245 -8.29 5.60 13.20
C TYR A 245 -8.72 4.12 13.10
N VAL A 246 -8.62 3.35 14.19
CA VAL A 246 -9.15 1.96 14.23
C VAL A 246 -10.65 1.91 13.92
N PHE A 247 -11.41 2.86 14.42
CA PHE A 247 -12.86 2.93 14.15
C PHE A 247 -13.19 3.47 12.76
N TYR A 248 -12.31 4.30 12.21
CA TYR A 248 -12.47 4.83 10.86
C TYR A 248 -12.25 3.75 9.79
N ASN A 249 -11.34 2.82 10.01
CA ASN A 249 -10.89 1.79 9.05
C ASN A 249 -11.75 0.52 9.10
#